data_62b415e920c3d0e1f508ee049981fc9f
#
_entry.id   62b415e920c3d0e1f508ee049981fc9f
#
_cell.length_a   1.000
_cell.length_b   1.000
_cell.length_c   1.000
_cell.angle_alpha   90.00
_cell.angle_beta   90.00
_cell.angle_gamma   90.00
#
_symmetry.space_group_name_H-M   'P 1'
#
loop_
_entity.id
_entity.type
_entity.pdbx_description
1 polymer ?
#
loop_
_entity_poly.entity_id
_entity_poly.type
_entity_poly.pdbx_seq_one_letter_code
_entity_poly.pdbx_strand_id
1 'polypeptide(L)'
;EDVGFGPENMGVPTKEIWERVEESLKAVGMYAYRKYSPNKLSGGQKQRVSIAGVLAMHPKCIVLDEPTAMLDPNGRKEVIRAARGLNQVEGVTVILITHYMEEIIHADKVFVMDSGKIAMEGTPREIFSQVERLQELRLDVPQVTLLAHELQKRGIELPNGILTIEELADCLMS
;
A
#
# COMPACT_ATOMS: atom_id res chain seq x y z
N GLU A 1 -11.83 18.41 -13.01
CA GLU A 1 -12.79 18.93 -12.02
C GLU A 1 -12.70 18.13 -10.71
N ASP A 2 -12.87 16.80 -10.70
CA ASP A 2 -12.90 15.99 -9.47
C ASP A 2 -11.64 16.14 -8.59
N VAL A 3 -10.45 16.12 -9.19
CA VAL A 3 -9.16 16.25 -8.46
C VAL A 3 -8.94 17.67 -7.92
N GLY A 4 -9.50 18.69 -8.57
CA GLY A 4 -9.39 20.10 -8.14
C GLY A 4 -10.37 20.51 -7.05
N PHE A 5 -11.37 19.69 -6.75
CA PHE A 5 -12.44 20.02 -5.80
C PHE A 5 -11.93 20.32 -4.37
N GLY A 6 -10.97 19.52 -3.89
CA GLY A 6 -10.37 19.75 -2.57
C GLY A 6 -9.67 21.09 -2.44
N PRO A 7 -8.69 21.40 -3.29
CA PRO A 7 -8.00 22.70 -3.31
C PRO A 7 -8.95 23.88 -3.52
N GLU A 8 -10.00 23.74 -4.37
CA GLU A 8 -10.99 24.79 -4.57
C GLU A 8 -11.72 25.15 -3.27
N ASN A 9 -12.18 24.13 -2.53
CA ASN A 9 -12.81 24.33 -1.21
C ASN A 9 -11.87 24.91 -0.15
N MET A 10 -10.57 24.73 -0.32
CA MET A 10 -9.55 25.36 0.55
C MET A 10 -9.24 26.82 0.16
N GLY A 11 -9.87 27.34 -0.88
CA GLY A 11 -9.66 28.71 -1.35
C GLY A 11 -8.32 28.90 -2.08
N VAL A 12 -7.74 27.85 -2.62
CA VAL A 12 -6.51 27.92 -3.42
C VAL A 12 -6.79 28.69 -4.72
N PRO A 13 -5.91 29.61 -5.17
CA PRO A 13 -6.11 30.35 -6.41
C PRO A 13 -6.21 29.40 -7.63
N THR A 14 -7.14 29.70 -8.56
CA THR A 14 -7.44 28.84 -9.70
C THR A 14 -6.18 28.41 -10.50
N LYS A 15 -5.22 29.32 -10.70
CA LYS A 15 -3.96 28.99 -11.41
C LYS A 15 -3.18 27.91 -10.68
N GLU A 16 -3.06 28.02 -9.37
CA GLU A 16 -2.35 27.05 -8.54
C GLU A 16 -3.09 25.70 -8.45
N ILE A 17 -4.44 25.71 -8.48
CA ILE A 17 -5.24 24.49 -8.53
C ILE A 17 -4.83 23.61 -9.73
N TRP A 18 -4.71 24.22 -10.92
CA TRP A 18 -4.33 23.46 -12.11
C TRP A 18 -2.94 22.87 -12.04
N GLU A 19 -1.97 23.60 -11.45
CA GLU A 19 -0.61 23.12 -11.21
C GLU A 19 -0.63 21.91 -10.25
N ARG A 20 -1.32 22.02 -9.11
CA ARG A 20 -1.47 20.94 -8.14
C ARG A 20 -2.19 19.70 -8.70
N VAL A 21 -3.25 19.91 -9.51
CA VAL A 21 -3.97 18.82 -10.20
C VAL A 21 -3.05 18.08 -11.16
N GLU A 22 -2.25 18.81 -11.94
CA GLU A 22 -1.33 18.22 -12.90
C GLU A 22 -0.25 17.38 -12.19
N GLU A 23 0.37 17.92 -11.16
CA GLU A 23 1.40 17.25 -10.34
C GLU A 23 0.82 16.00 -9.68
N SER A 24 -0.34 16.11 -9.04
CA SER A 24 -1.00 14.98 -8.35
C SER A 24 -1.38 13.86 -9.32
N LEU A 25 -1.89 14.18 -10.51
CA LEU A 25 -2.21 13.18 -11.53
C LEU A 25 -0.94 12.51 -12.10
N LYS A 26 0.17 13.23 -12.21
CA LYS A 26 1.46 12.66 -12.61
C LYS A 26 1.99 11.71 -11.54
N ALA A 27 1.96 12.10 -10.27
CA ALA A 27 2.43 11.30 -9.14
C ALA A 27 1.76 9.92 -9.06
N VAL A 28 0.46 9.84 -9.38
CA VAL A 28 -0.29 8.56 -9.40
C VAL A 28 -0.36 7.90 -10.79
N GLY A 29 0.34 8.42 -11.80
CA GLY A 29 0.37 7.87 -13.17
C GLY A 29 -0.95 8.02 -13.94
N MET A 30 -1.77 9.02 -13.61
CA MET A 30 -3.09 9.24 -14.23
C MET A 30 -3.17 10.46 -15.15
N TYR A 31 -2.09 11.17 -15.39
CA TYR A 31 -2.10 12.40 -16.20
C TYR A 31 -2.61 12.20 -17.63
N ALA A 32 -2.32 11.06 -18.27
CA ALA A 32 -2.81 10.75 -19.61
C ALA A 32 -4.36 10.67 -19.66
N TYR A 33 -4.99 10.37 -18.54
CA TYR A 33 -6.45 10.21 -18.41
C TYR A 33 -7.17 11.47 -17.93
N ARG A 34 -6.48 12.61 -17.76
CA ARG A 34 -7.02 13.86 -17.19
C ARG A 34 -8.30 14.42 -17.86
N LYS A 35 -8.55 14.03 -19.11
CA LYS A 35 -9.74 14.42 -19.87
C LYS A 35 -10.81 13.32 -19.94
N TYR A 36 -10.57 12.18 -19.33
CA TYR A 36 -11.55 11.09 -19.34
C TYR A 36 -12.64 11.32 -18.30
N SER A 37 -13.86 10.94 -18.65
CA SER A 37 -14.93 10.85 -17.67
C SER A 37 -14.63 9.72 -16.67
N PRO A 38 -14.88 9.90 -15.36
CA PRO A 38 -14.69 8.85 -14.36
C PRO A 38 -15.38 7.52 -14.70
N ASN A 39 -16.52 7.57 -15.41
CA ASN A 39 -17.25 6.38 -15.82
C ASN A 39 -16.52 5.50 -16.84
N LYS A 40 -15.50 6.03 -17.51
CA LYS A 40 -14.67 5.32 -18.48
C LYS A 40 -13.38 4.75 -17.87
N LEU A 41 -13.17 4.94 -16.58
CA LEU A 41 -11.99 4.48 -15.85
C LEU A 41 -12.25 3.13 -15.19
N SER A 42 -11.21 2.27 -15.15
CA SER A 42 -11.24 1.04 -14.36
C SER A 42 -11.31 1.35 -12.85
N GLY A 43 -11.61 0.35 -12.02
CA GLY A 43 -11.64 0.49 -10.57
C GLY A 43 -10.31 1.03 -10.01
N GLY A 44 -9.19 0.44 -10.40
CA GLY A 44 -7.85 0.90 -9.97
C GLY A 44 -7.50 2.30 -10.48
N GLN A 45 -7.96 2.67 -11.69
CA GLN A 45 -7.78 4.03 -12.20
C GLN A 45 -8.61 5.04 -11.40
N LYS A 46 -9.87 4.72 -11.07
CA LYS A 46 -10.72 5.56 -10.20
C LYS A 46 -10.08 5.77 -8.83
N GLN A 47 -9.56 4.69 -8.23
CA GLN A 47 -8.90 4.77 -6.93
C GLN A 47 -7.68 5.68 -6.96
N ARG A 48 -6.83 5.58 -7.99
CA ARG A 48 -5.68 6.47 -8.17
C ARG A 48 -6.10 7.94 -8.40
N VAL A 49 -7.18 8.19 -9.12
CA VAL A 49 -7.73 9.55 -9.26
C VAL A 49 -8.23 10.09 -7.92
N SER A 50 -8.87 9.26 -7.09
CA SER A 50 -9.28 9.65 -5.73
C SER A 50 -8.06 10.01 -4.86
N ILE A 51 -6.99 9.21 -4.92
CA ILE A 51 -5.72 9.53 -4.24
C ILE A 51 -5.14 10.86 -4.75
N ALA A 52 -5.16 11.10 -6.06
CA ALA A 52 -4.71 12.39 -6.63
C ALA A 52 -5.53 13.58 -6.10
N GLY A 53 -6.84 13.41 -5.92
CA GLY A 53 -7.71 14.45 -5.33
C GLY A 53 -7.31 14.83 -3.91
N VAL A 54 -6.94 13.84 -3.09
CA VAL A 54 -6.41 14.09 -1.74
C VAL A 54 -5.02 14.71 -1.81
N LEU A 55 -4.15 14.22 -2.69
CA LEU A 55 -2.78 14.71 -2.84
C LEU A 55 -2.73 16.18 -3.29
N ALA A 56 -3.66 16.62 -4.12
CA ALA A 56 -3.76 18.02 -4.57
C ALA A 56 -3.98 19.03 -3.44
N MET A 57 -4.41 18.57 -2.26
CA MET A 57 -4.51 19.38 -1.05
C MET A 57 -3.16 19.54 -0.32
N HIS A 58 -2.07 18.95 -0.82
CA HIS A 58 -0.73 18.92 -0.22
C HIS A 58 -0.71 18.42 1.22
N PRO A 59 -1.29 17.24 1.50
CA PRO A 59 -1.30 16.69 2.85
C PRO A 59 0.10 16.19 3.26
N LYS A 60 0.40 16.25 4.55
CA LYS A 60 1.60 15.61 5.11
C LYS A 60 1.41 14.11 5.35
N CYS A 61 0.17 13.68 5.48
CA CYS A 61 -0.21 12.30 5.74
C CYS A 61 -1.50 11.95 5.02
N ILE A 62 -1.55 10.75 4.44
CA ILE A 62 -2.73 10.17 3.80
C ILE A 62 -3.07 8.86 4.50
N VAL A 63 -4.35 8.66 4.81
CA VAL A 63 -4.87 7.38 5.31
C VAL A 63 -5.65 6.71 4.18
N LEU A 64 -5.25 5.51 3.82
CA LEU A 64 -5.87 4.67 2.80
C LEU A 64 -6.53 3.46 3.50
N ASP A 65 -7.84 3.48 3.60
CA ASP A 65 -8.62 2.42 4.23
C ASP A 65 -9.11 1.43 3.16
N GLU A 66 -8.56 0.23 3.19
CA GLU A 66 -8.80 -0.86 2.24
C GLU A 66 -8.83 -0.42 0.76
N PRO A 67 -7.84 0.35 0.27
CA PRO A 67 -7.92 1.00 -1.04
C PRO A 67 -7.94 0.01 -2.21
N THR A 68 -7.69 -1.26 -1.96
CA THR A 68 -7.55 -2.31 -2.99
C THR A 68 -8.61 -3.40 -2.90
N ALA A 69 -9.51 -3.37 -1.93
CA ALA A 69 -10.47 -4.44 -1.63
C ALA A 69 -11.34 -4.87 -2.83
N MET A 70 -11.72 -3.93 -3.70
CA MET A 70 -12.59 -4.17 -4.85
C MET A 70 -11.84 -4.20 -6.19
N LEU A 71 -10.51 -4.39 -6.16
CA LEU A 71 -9.68 -4.33 -7.35
C LEU A 71 -9.18 -5.72 -7.78
N ASP A 72 -9.00 -5.87 -9.08
CA ASP A 72 -8.28 -6.99 -9.67
C ASP A 72 -6.78 -6.95 -9.29
N PRO A 73 -6.02 -8.04 -9.43
CA PRO A 73 -4.60 -8.09 -9.02
C PRO A 73 -3.71 -7.01 -9.65
N ASN A 74 -3.99 -6.62 -10.90
CA ASN A 74 -3.23 -5.56 -11.55
C ASN A 74 -3.56 -4.19 -10.97
N GLY A 75 -4.84 -3.90 -10.76
CA GLY A 75 -5.31 -2.67 -10.11
C GLY A 75 -4.74 -2.50 -8.70
N ARG A 76 -4.66 -3.58 -7.90
CA ARG A 76 -4.02 -3.58 -6.58
C ARG A 76 -2.55 -3.14 -6.67
N LYS A 77 -1.77 -3.79 -7.55
CA LYS A 77 -0.34 -3.46 -7.74
C LYS A 77 -0.14 -2.00 -8.14
N GLU A 78 -1.01 -1.46 -8.98
CA GLU A 78 -0.94 -0.06 -9.43
C GLU A 78 -1.22 0.92 -8.28
N VAL A 79 -2.25 0.66 -7.45
CA VAL A 79 -2.58 1.50 -6.30
C VAL A 79 -1.48 1.46 -5.23
N ILE A 80 -0.97 0.28 -4.88
CA ILE A 80 0.12 0.14 -3.91
C ILE A 80 1.40 0.79 -4.43
N ARG A 81 1.72 0.66 -5.74
CA ARG A 81 2.86 1.36 -6.34
C ARG A 81 2.70 2.88 -6.25
N ALA A 82 1.50 3.41 -6.52
CA ALA A 82 1.23 4.84 -6.38
C ALA A 82 1.41 5.30 -4.91
N ALA A 83 0.83 4.57 -3.95
CA ALA A 83 0.96 4.88 -2.52
C ALA A 83 2.44 4.90 -2.06
N ARG A 84 3.24 3.91 -2.50
CA ARG A 84 4.69 3.90 -2.23
C ARG A 84 5.43 5.06 -2.88
N GLY A 85 5.06 5.42 -4.11
CA GLY A 85 5.63 6.59 -4.80
C GLY A 85 5.39 7.89 -4.03
N LEU A 86 4.20 8.08 -3.47
CA LEU A 86 3.88 9.23 -2.63
C LEU A 86 4.78 9.32 -1.39
N ASN A 87 5.09 8.20 -0.77
CA ASN A 87 5.98 8.17 0.37
C ASN A 87 7.44 8.41 -0.03
N GLN A 88 7.94 7.65 -1.01
CA GLN A 88 9.36 7.63 -1.36
C GLN A 88 9.82 8.86 -2.14
N VAL A 89 8.95 9.42 -3.00
CA VAL A 89 9.30 10.53 -3.90
C VAL A 89 8.77 11.86 -3.37
N GLU A 90 7.52 11.88 -2.90
CA GLU A 90 6.86 13.11 -2.46
C GLU A 90 7.00 13.36 -0.94
N GLY A 91 7.55 12.40 -0.18
CA GLY A 91 7.75 12.51 1.27
C GLY A 91 6.44 12.51 2.09
N VAL A 92 5.33 12.08 1.50
CA VAL A 92 4.04 11.99 2.18
C VAL A 92 4.01 10.77 3.10
N THR A 93 3.61 10.93 4.35
CA THR A 93 3.35 9.77 5.22
C THR A 93 2.10 9.04 4.73
N VAL A 94 2.22 7.73 4.49
CA VAL A 94 1.09 6.89 4.05
C VAL A 94 0.76 5.90 5.15
N ILE A 95 -0.48 5.95 5.66
CA ILE A 95 -1.05 4.95 6.55
C ILE A 95 -1.97 4.07 5.71
N LEU A 96 -1.60 2.81 5.54
CA LEU A 96 -2.37 1.83 4.78
C LEU A 96 -3.06 0.87 5.74
N ILE A 97 -4.40 0.80 5.68
CA ILE A 97 -5.20 -0.18 6.39
C ILE A 97 -5.58 -1.26 5.38
N THR A 98 -5.16 -2.48 5.61
CA THR A 98 -5.40 -3.61 4.70
C THR A 98 -5.38 -4.94 5.45
N HIS A 99 -6.03 -5.94 4.86
CA HIS A 99 -5.94 -7.34 5.27
C HIS A 99 -5.15 -8.19 4.26
N TYR A 100 -4.56 -7.58 3.24
CA TYR A 100 -3.72 -8.26 2.25
C TYR A 100 -2.24 -8.20 2.66
N MET A 101 -1.69 -9.34 3.04
CA MET A 101 -0.33 -9.42 3.58
C MET A 101 0.75 -8.99 2.60
N GLU A 102 0.55 -9.25 1.30
CA GLU A 102 1.50 -8.83 0.25
C GLU A 102 1.61 -7.31 0.09
N GLU A 103 0.63 -6.54 0.55
CA GLU A 103 0.64 -5.08 0.44
C GLU A 103 1.56 -4.42 1.45
N ILE A 104 1.80 -5.09 2.60
CA ILE A 104 2.54 -4.53 3.73
C ILE A 104 4.00 -4.98 3.81
N ILE A 105 4.44 -5.92 2.98
CA ILE A 105 5.83 -6.44 3.01
C ILE A 105 6.90 -5.37 2.77
N HIS A 106 6.51 -4.25 2.20
CA HIS A 106 7.38 -3.12 1.90
C HIS A 106 7.12 -1.88 2.79
N ALA A 107 6.31 -2.01 3.82
CA ALA A 107 6.06 -0.92 4.76
C ALA A 107 7.29 -0.71 5.67
N ASP A 108 7.48 0.50 6.15
CA ASP A 108 8.53 0.80 7.13
C ASP A 108 8.15 0.25 8.51
N LYS A 109 6.86 0.29 8.85
CA LYS A 109 6.33 -0.16 10.14
C LYS A 109 4.93 -0.75 9.97
N VAL A 110 4.65 -1.80 10.73
CA VAL A 110 3.35 -2.48 10.77
C VAL A 110 2.80 -2.43 12.18
N PHE A 111 1.52 -2.15 12.28
CA PHE A 111 0.72 -2.27 13.50
C PHE A 111 -0.35 -3.33 13.26
N VAL A 112 -0.32 -4.41 14.04
CA VAL A 112 -1.37 -5.43 14.02
C VAL A 112 -2.42 -5.05 15.05
N MET A 113 -3.66 -4.90 14.59
CA MET A 113 -4.79 -4.52 15.44
C MET A 113 -5.64 -5.74 15.77
N ASP A 114 -5.98 -5.90 17.05
CA ASP A 114 -6.98 -6.87 17.51
C ASP A 114 -7.87 -6.24 18.56
N SER A 115 -9.18 -6.39 18.38
CA SER A 115 -10.20 -5.93 19.35
C SER A 115 -10.01 -4.47 19.79
N GLY A 116 -9.63 -3.59 18.84
CA GLY A 116 -9.44 -2.15 19.07
C GLY A 116 -8.13 -1.78 19.77
N LYS A 117 -7.19 -2.74 19.91
CA LYS A 117 -5.88 -2.53 20.53
C LYS A 117 -4.75 -2.92 19.57
N ILE A 118 -3.58 -2.33 19.78
CA ILE A 118 -2.36 -2.77 19.08
C ILE A 118 -1.90 -4.06 19.76
N ALA A 119 -1.99 -5.19 19.03
CA ALA A 119 -1.55 -6.50 19.48
C ALA A 119 -0.06 -6.74 19.23
N MET A 120 0.47 -6.21 18.12
CA MET A 120 1.88 -6.29 17.74
C MET A 120 2.29 -5.02 16.98
N GLU A 121 3.55 -4.64 17.08
CA GLU A 121 4.15 -3.60 16.25
C GLU A 121 5.59 -3.94 15.90
N GLY A 122 6.06 -3.54 14.73
CA GLY A 122 7.41 -3.80 14.26
C GLY A 122 7.55 -3.58 12.75
N THR A 123 8.70 -3.95 12.22
CA THR A 123 8.91 -4.05 10.78
C THR A 123 8.14 -5.24 10.20
N PRO A 124 7.84 -5.27 8.88
CA PRO A 124 7.22 -6.45 8.27
C PRO A 124 7.94 -7.76 8.62
N ARG A 125 9.27 -7.78 8.61
CA ARG A 125 10.08 -8.96 8.94
C ARG A 125 9.90 -9.43 10.37
N GLU A 126 9.88 -8.52 11.34
CA GLU A 126 9.63 -8.83 12.74
C GLU A 126 8.22 -9.36 12.98
N ILE A 127 7.22 -8.78 12.30
CA ILE A 127 5.83 -9.22 12.42
C ILE A 127 5.64 -10.60 11.79
N PHE A 128 6.07 -10.80 10.55
CA PHE A 128 5.89 -12.06 9.84
C PHE A 128 6.81 -13.19 10.31
N SER A 129 7.85 -12.91 11.09
CA SER A 129 8.61 -13.96 11.80
C SER A 129 7.82 -14.65 12.90
N GLN A 130 6.71 -14.07 13.36
CA GLN A 130 5.87 -14.58 14.44
C GLN A 130 4.61 -15.28 13.89
N VAL A 131 4.82 -16.28 13.03
CA VAL A 131 3.74 -16.97 12.27
C VAL A 131 2.65 -17.50 13.19
N GLU A 132 3.02 -18.24 14.27
CA GLU A 132 2.04 -18.81 15.20
C GLU A 132 1.20 -17.71 15.88
N ARG A 133 1.84 -16.60 16.27
CA ARG A 133 1.14 -15.48 16.91
C ARG A 133 0.13 -14.82 15.97
N LEU A 134 0.48 -14.65 14.70
CA LEU A 134 -0.44 -14.12 13.69
C LEU A 134 -1.61 -15.08 13.45
N GLN A 135 -1.36 -16.39 13.41
CA GLN A 135 -2.41 -17.41 13.29
C GLN A 135 -3.36 -17.42 14.50
N GLU A 136 -2.86 -17.25 15.74
CA GLU A 136 -3.70 -17.07 16.94
C GLU A 136 -4.63 -15.86 16.79
N LEU A 137 -4.15 -14.77 16.17
CA LEU A 137 -4.92 -13.56 15.85
C LEU A 137 -5.83 -13.73 14.62
N ARG A 138 -5.87 -14.92 14.02
CA ARG A 138 -6.64 -15.25 12.79
C ARG A 138 -6.22 -14.41 11.60
N LEU A 139 -4.94 -14.04 11.53
CA LEU A 139 -4.34 -13.34 10.42
C LEU A 139 -3.50 -14.29 9.59
N ASP A 140 -3.54 -14.09 8.27
CA ASP A 140 -2.67 -14.80 7.34
C ASP A 140 -1.25 -14.22 7.37
N VAL A 141 -0.33 -14.97 6.78
CA VAL A 141 1.03 -14.55 6.49
C VAL A 141 1.30 -14.72 4.98
N PRO A 142 2.29 -14.03 4.40
CA PRO A 142 2.66 -14.28 3.01
C PRO A 142 2.91 -15.78 2.77
N GLN A 143 2.47 -16.32 1.65
CA GLN A 143 2.59 -17.76 1.36
C GLN A 143 4.05 -18.25 1.43
N VAL A 144 4.99 -17.42 0.97
CA VAL A 144 6.42 -17.72 1.02
C VAL A 144 6.93 -17.79 2.47
N THR A 145 6.43 -16.92 3.35
CA THR A 145 6.78 -16.92 4.78
C THR A 145 6.27 -18.19 5.45
N LEU A 146 5.03 -18.59 5.15
CA LEU A 146 4.45 -19.82 5.67
C LEU A 146 5.24 -21.05 5.19
N LEU A 147 5.61 -21.09 3.91
CA LEU A 147 6.41 -22.17 3.35
C LEU A 147 7.78 -22.25 4.05
N ALA A 148 8.47 -21.12 4.21
CA ALA A 148 9.76 -21.09 4.91
C ALA A 148 9.63 -21.59 6.36
N HIS A 149 8.59 -21.20 7.07
CA HIS A 149 8.31 -21.66 8.43
C HIS A 149 8.04 -23.17 8.50
N GLU A 150 7.30 -23.74 7.57
CA GLU A 150 7.06 -25.18 7.50
C GLU A 150 8.33 -25.98 7.12
N LEU A 151 9.21 -25.43 6.28
CA LEU A 151 10.50 -26.02 5.98
C LEU A 151 11.43 -26.02 7.21
N GLN A 152 11.45 -24.92 7.99
CA GLN A 152 12.18 -24.84 9.25
C GLN A 152 11.70 -25.91 10.25
N LYS A 153 10.38 -26.11 10.40
CA LYS A 153 9.83 -27.18 11.26
C LYS A 153 10.28 -28.58 10.84
N ARG A 154 10.63 -28.78 9.58
CA ARG A 154 11.19 -30.04 9.05
C ARG A 154 12.71 -30.12 9.12
N GLY A 155 13.37 -29.15 9.77
CA GLY A 155 14.82 -29.16 10.00
C GLY A 155 15.66 -28.53 8.91
N ILE A 156 15.05 -27.80 7.95
CA ILE A 156 15.81 -27.01 6.96
C ILE A 156 16.23 -25.70 7.63
N GLU A 157 17.52 -25.41 7.63
CA GLU A 157 18.04 -24.16 8.16
C GLU A 157 17.74 -22.98 7.23
N LEU A 158 16.82 -22.11 7.64
CA LEU A 158 16.42 -20.90 6.93
C LEU A 158 16.37 -19.71 7.91
N PRO A 159 16.65 -18.48 7.45
CA PRO A 159 16.45 -17.29 8.28
C PRO A 159 14.97 -17.06 8.58
N ASN A 160 14.69 -16.44 9.73
CA ASN A 160 13.33 -16.06 10.08
C ASN A 160 12.83 -14.85 9.26
N GLY A 161 11.52 -14.81 9.02
CA GLY A 161 10.87 -13.65 8.41
C GLY A 161 11.23 -13.46 6.93
N ILE A 162 11.38 -14.54 6.16
CA ILE A 162 11.45 -14.48 4.69
C ILE A 162 10.16 -13.89 4.16
N LEU A 163 10.26 -12.86 3.31
CA LEU A 163 9.13 -12.09 2.82
C LEU A 163 8.87 -12.26 1.32
N THR A 164 9.88 -12.66 0.55
CA THR A 164 9.77 -12.79 -0.91
C THR A 164 10.20 -14.16 -1.41
N ILE A 165 9.70 -14.53 -2.59
CA ILE A 165 10.05 -15.79 -3.24
C ILE A 165 11.54 -15.83 -3.57
N GLU A 166 12.09 -14.69 -3.99
CA GLU A 166 13.49 -14.53 -4.33
C GLU A 166 14.38 -14.81 -3.11
N GLU A 167 14.03 -14.22 -1.94
CA GLU A 167 14.76 -14.49 -0.69
C GLU A 167 14.79 -15.99 -0.34
N LEU A 168 13.63 -16.65 -0.45
CA LEU A 168 13.57 -18.10 -0.16
C LEU A 168 14.38 -18.91 -1.15
N ALA A 169 14.29 -18.60 -2.45
CA ALA A 169 15.04 -19.29 -3.49
C ALA A 169 16.55 -19.16 -3.28
N ASP A 170 17.03 -17.97 -2.98
CA ASP A 170 18.45 -17.69 -2.70
C ASP A 170 18.95 -18.51 -1.48
N CYS A 171 18.14 -18.60 -0.41
CA CYS A 171 18.49 -19.40 0.77
C CYS A 171 18.50 -20.91 0.49
N LEU A 172 17.68 -21.41 -0.43
CA LEU A 172 17.63 -22.85 -0.76
C LEU A 172 18.71 -23.28 -1.76
N MET A 173 19.29 -22.31 -2.51
CA MET A 173 20.35 -22.59 -3.51
C MET A 173 21.75 -22.36 -2.96
N SER A 174 21.90 -21.78 -1.78
CA SER A 174 23.18 -21.55 -1.10
C SER A 174 23.54 -22.70 -0.19
#